data_19a876aed19eda28722fb301a14264d0
#
_entry.id   19a876aed19eda28722fb301a14264d0
#
_cell.length_a   1.000
_cell.length_b   1.000
_cell.length_c   1.000
_cell.angle_alpha   90.00
_cell.angle_beta   90.00
_cell.angle_gamma   90.00
#
_symmetry.space_group_name_H-M   'P 1'
#
loop_
_entity.id
_entity.type
_entity.pdbx_description
1 polymer ?
#
loop_
_entity_poly.entity_id
_entity_poly.type
_entity_poly.pdbx_seq_one_letter_code
_entity_poly.pdbx_strand_id
1 'polypeptide(L)'
;KNQIKYICYEVKNTHYEQHSYFLKINKKYENKIYSELNKKFYVSPFLQMQLKYKFALANNKNNFSLNVDVYKKNQLILKTGINSKSKALTNISLIYELLKNLFFSQKIMILIHYQAIKIFKKQKSFFSKPEKKHDTISFYG
;
A
#
# COMPACT_ATOMS: atom_id res chain seq x y z
N LYS A 1 4.78 -28.46 -0.80
CA LYS A 1 5.01 -26.98 -0.81
C LYS A 1 3.66 -26.30 -0.77
N ASN A 2 3.31 -25.65 0.34
CA ASN A 2 2.06 -24.89 0.44
C ASN A 2 2.11 -23.72 -0.55
N GLN A 3 1.25 -23.75 -1.53
CA GLN A 3 1.11 -22.62 -2.48
C GLN A 3 0.10 -21.63 -1.91
N ILE A 4 0.47 -20.35 -1.89
CA ILE A 4 -0.45 -19.27 -1.53
C ILE A 4 -1.53 -19.20 -2.62
N LYS A 5 -2.80 -19.40 -2.26
CA LYS A 5 -3.94 -19.37 -3.19
C LYS A 5 -4.66 -18.03 -3.20
N TYR A 6 -4.66 -17.31 -2.08
CA TYR A 6 -5.35 -16.04 -1.91
C TYR A 6 -4.44 -15.02 -1.21
N ILE A 7 -4.63 -13.75 -1.54
CA ILE A 7 -4.03 -12.61 -0.83
C ILE A 7 -5.14 -11.68 -0.40
N CYS A 8 -5.04 -11.18 0.83
CA CYS A 8 -5.88 -10.11 1.34
C CYS A 8 -5.02 -8.83 1.46
N TYR A 9 -5.44 -7.77 0.76
CA TYR A 9 -4.88 -6.43 0.94
C TYR A 9 -5.84 -5.62 1.79
N GLU A 10 -5.46 -5.34 3.02
CA GLU A 10 -6.19 -4.47 3.93
C GLU A 10 -5.72 -3.03 3.77
N VAL A 11 -6.63 -2.12 3.48
CA VAL A 11 -6.35 -0.70 3.28
C VAL A 11 -7.12 0.11 4.30
N LYS A 12 -6.42 1.01 4.99
CA LYS A 12 -7.01 1.96 5.95
C LYS A 12 -6.83 3.39 5.45
N ASN A 13 -7.77 4.25 5.78
CA ASN A 13 -7.66 5.68 5.53
C ASN A 13 -7.50 6.48 6.84
N THR A 14 -7.31 7.79 6.72
CA THR A 14 -7.19 8.70 7.88
C THR A 14 -8.51 8.93 8.64
N HIS A 15 -9.63 8.42 8.12
CA HIS A 15 -10.95 8.51 8.75
C HIS A 15 -11.31 7.26 9.56
N TYR A 16 -10.31 6.42 9.90
CA TYR A 16 -10.48 5.16 10.63
C TYR A 16 -11.38 4.14 9.94
N GLU A 17 -11.54 4.28 8.62
CA GLU A 17 -12.25 3.31 7.81
C GLU A 17 -11.27 2.31 7.21
N GLN A 18 -11.77 1.11 6.96
CA GLN A 18 -11.00 -0.02 6.46
C GLN A 18 -11.75 -0.72 5.33
N HIS A 19 -10.98 -1.20 4.35
CA HIS A 19 -11.50 -2.03 3.27
C HIS A 19 -10.52 -3.17 2.96
N SER A 20 -11.04 -4.38 2.82
CA SER A 20 -10.27 -5.58 2.53
C SER A 20 -10.53 -6.07 1.12
N TYR A 21 -9.47 -6.20 0.32
CA TYR A 21 -9.50 -6.75 -1.02
C TYR A 21 -8.99 -8.18 -1.00
N PHE A 22 -9.85 -9.16 -1.27
CA PHE A 22 -9.47 -10.56 -1.39
C PHE A 22 -9.26 -10.91 -2.87
N LEU A 23 -8.06 -11.37 -3.20
CA LEU A 23 -7.69 -11.73 -4.56
C LEU A 23 -7.25 -13.19 -4.62
N LYS A 24 -7.81 -13.91 -5.59
CA LYS A 24 -7.31 -15.22 -5.97
C LYS A 24 -6.05 -15.06 -6.82
N ILE A 25 -5.01 -15.81 -6.52
CA ILE A 25 -3.76 -15.75 -7.25
C ILE A 25 -3.89 -16.59 -8.51
N ASN A 26 -3.97 -15.91 -9.65
CA ASN A 26 -4.04 -16.56 -10.96
C ASN A 26 -2.69 -16.57 -11.70
N LYS A 27 -1.77 -15.66 -11.33
CA LYS A 27 -0.46 -15.51 -12.00
C LYS A 27 0.66 -15.40 -10.97
N LYS A 28 1.57 -16.36 -11.02
CA LYS A 28 2.81 -16.36 -10.27
C LYS A 28 3.95 -16.57 -11.24
N TYR A 29 4.89 -15.62 -11.28
CA TYR A 29 6.11 -15.74 -12.07
C TYR A 29 7.29 -15.85 -11.11
N GLU A 30 7.98 -16.99 -11.15
CA GLU A 30 9.09 -17.29 -10.22
C GLU A 30 8.71 -17.06 -8.76
N ASN A 31 9.28 -16.04 -8.12
CA ASN A 31 9.03 -15.65 -6.72
C ASN A 31 8.17 -14.39 -6.57
N LYS A 32 7.53 -13.91 -7.67
CA LYS A 32 6.70 -12.72 -7.66
C LYS A 32 5.25 -13.07 -7.97
N ILE A 33 4.35 -12.45 -7.23
CA ILE A 33 2.91 -12.54 -7.41
C ILE A 33 2.43 -11.20 -7.92
N TYR A 34 1.79 -11.20 -9.08
CA TYR A 34 1.19 -10.01 -9.67
C TYR A 34 -0.32 -10.08 -9.53
N SER A 35 -0.91 -8.98 -9.12
CA SER A 35 -2.36 -8.84 -9.03
C SER A 35 -2.79 -7.42 -9.39
N GLU A 36 -4.00 -7.29 -9.93
CA GLU A 36 -4.59 -5.98 -10.22
C GLU A 36 -6.04 -5.95 -9.76
N LEU A 37 -6.48 -4.76 -9.37
CA LEU A 37 -7.87 -4.52 -8.98
C LEU A 37 -8.28 -3.07 -9.25
N ASN A 38 -9.59 -2.86 -9.36
CA ASN A 38 -10.15 -1.53 -9.41
C ASN A 38 -10.32 -0.97 -7.99
N LYS A 39 -9.94 0.29 -7.80
CA LYS A 39 -10.09 0.98 -6.52
C LYS A 39 -11.57 1.11 -6.17
N LYS A 40 -11.98 0.60 -5.01
CA LYS A 40 -13.34 0.71 -4.48
C LYS A 40 -13.41 1.53 -3.18
N PHE A 41 -12.26 1.83 -2.59
CA PHE A 41 -12.16 2.48 -1.29
C PHE A 41 -11.53 3.87 -1.39
N TYR A 42 -12.12 4.84 -0.69
CA TYR A 42 -11.60 6.19 -0.60
C TYR A 42 -10.44 6.25 0.40
N VAL A 43 -9.24 6.54 -0.10
CA VAL A 43 -8.01 6.57 0.71
C VAL A 43 -7.54 8.00 0.98
N SER A 44 -7.67 8.89 0.00
CA SER A 44 -7.07 10.23 0.06
C SER A 44 -7.84 11.21 -0.82
N PRO A 45 -7.97 12.49 -0.40
CA PRO A 45 -8.57 13.54 -1.22
C PRO A 45 -7.79 13.86 -2.50
N PHE A 46 -6.55 13.37 -2.61
CA PHE A 46 -5.70 13.59 -3.78
C PHE A 46 -5.82 12.49 -4.85
N LEU A 47 -6.54 11.39 -4.55
CA LEU A 47 -6.70 10.25 -5.44
C LEU A 47 -8.16 10.00 -5.77
N GLN A 48 -8.50 10.08 -7.05
CA GLN A 48 -9.84 9.78 -7.57
C GLN A 48 -10.27 8.36 -7.23
N MET A 49 -11.59 8.08 -7.35
CA MET A 49 -12.10 6.71 -7.15
C MET A 49 -11.86 5.81 -8.37
N GLN A 50 -11.93 6.36 -9.58
CA GLN A 50 -11.78 5.60 -10.83
C GLN A 50 -10.31 5.32 -11.16
N LEU A 51 -9.66 4.52 -10.32
CA LEU A 51 -8.25 4.13 -10.47
C LEU A 51 -8.11 2.62 -10.43
N LYS A 52 -7.01 2.13 -11.03
CA LYS A 52 -6.60 0.73 -10.98
C LYS A 52 -5.31 0.60 -10.18
N TYR A 53 -5.28 -0.35 -9.26
CA TYR A 53 -4.07 -0.75 -8.53
C TYR A 53 -3.44 -1.97 -9.18
N LYS A 54 -2.12 -1.93 -9.35
CA LYS A 54 -1.32 -3.09 -9.72
C LYS A 54 -0.33 -3.37 -8.59
N PHE A 55 -0.34 -4.60 -8.12
CA PHE A 55 0.53 -5.06 -7.05
C PHE A 55 1.57 -6.01 -7.60
N ALA A 56 2.80 -5.88 -7.10
CA ALA A 56 3.86 -6.84 -7.31
C ALA A 56 4.44 -7.21 -5.94
N LEU A 57 4.12 -8.41 -5.48
CA LEU A 57 4.56 -8.97 -4.21
C LEU A 57 5.66 -9.99 -4.45
N ALA A 58 6.80 -9.81 -3.83
CA ALA A 58 7.86 -10.79 -3.74
C ALA A 58 8.14 -11.12 -2.27
N ASN A 59 8.11 -12.38 -1.92
CA ASN A 59 8.40 -12.87 -0.58
C ASN A 59 9.37 -14.05 -0.66
N ASN A 60 10.62 -13.76 -0.36
CA ASN A 60 11.70 -14.74 -0.26
C ASN A 60 12.11 -14.91 1.20
N LYS A 61 12.87 -15.96 1.53
CA LYS A 61 13.30 -16.23 2.92
C LYS A 61 13.90 -15.01 3.65
N ASN A 62 14.63 -14.16 2.94
CA ASN A 62 15.39 -13.04 3.53
C ASN A 62 14.90 -11.66 3.08
N ASN A 63 14.02 -11.58 2.07
CA ASN A 63 13.58 -10.32 1.49
C ASN A 63 12.08 -10.33 1.26
N PHE A 64 11.43 -9.25 1.66
CA PHE A 64 10.04 -8.97 1.32
C PHE A 64 9.99 -7.68 0.50
N SER A 65 9.21 -7.68 -0.57
CA SER A 65 8.98 -6.50 -1.41
C SER A 65 7.51 -6.46 -1.84
N LEU A 66 6.86 -5.34 -1.62
CA LEU A 66 5.53 -5.06 -2.12
C LEU A 66 5.57 -3.72 -2.86
N ASN A 67 5.31 -3.74 -4.16
CA ASN A 67 5.14 -2.54 -4.97
C ASN A 67 3.66 -2.37 -5.28
N VAL A 68 3.19 -1.12 -5.23
CA VAL A 68 1.81 -0.72 -5.54
C VAL A 68 1.88 0.43 -6.55
N ASP A 69 1.48 0.15 -7.76
CA ASP A 69 1.40 1.13 -8.84
C ASP A 69 -0.07 1.51 -9.06
N VAL A 70 -0.34 2.81 -9.16
CA VAL A 70 -1.68 3.35 -9.35
C VAL A 70 -1.82 3.94 -10.74
N TYR A 71 -2.83 3.46 -11.46
CA TYR A 71 -3.08 3.84 -12.85
C TYR A 71 -4.42 4.54 -13.01
N LYS A 72 -4.44 5.57 -13.88
CA LYS A 72 -5.65 6.21 -14.41
C LYS A 72 -5.63 6.07 -15.93
N LYS A 73 -6.64 5.39 -16.51
CA LYS A 73 -6.72 5.18 -17.98
C LYS A 73 -5.38 4.73 -18.59
N ASN A 74 -4.73 3.72 -18.00
CA ASN A 74 -3.42 3.19 -18.41
C ASN A 74 -2.20 4.11 -18.18
N GLN A 75 -2.37 5.32 -17.67
CA GLN A 75 -1.27 6.20 -17.28
C GLN A 75 -0.89 5.95 -15.82
N LEU A 76 0.39 5.71 -15.57
CA LEU A 76 0.93 5.60 -14.20
C LEU A 76 0.90 6.97 -13.53
N ILE A 77 0.18 7.10 -12.40
CA ILE A 77 0.04 8.36 -11.65
C ILE A 77 0.75 8.34 -10.30
N LEU A 78 0.90 7.15 -9.72
CA LEU A 78 1.61 6.98 -8.45
C LEU A 78 2.31 5.64 -8.44
N LYS A 79 3.57 5.64 -7.99
CA LYS A 79 4.35 4.43 -7.71
C LYS A 79 4.80 4.48 -6.26
N THR A 80 4.50 3.42 -5.52
CA THR A 80 4.90 3.29 -4.12
C THR A 80 5.28 1.84 -3.82
N GLY A 81 6.02 1.61 -2.74
CA GLY A 81 6.41 0.27 -2.36
C GLY A 81 7.14 0.22 -1.02
N ILE A 82 7.23 -0.99 -0.51
CA ILE A 82 7.96 -1.34 0.70
C ILE A 82 8.94 -2.44 0.35
N ASN A 83 10.19 -2.28 0.78
CA ASN A 83 11.22 -3.30 0.69
C ASN A 83 11.78 -3.55 2.09
N SER A 84 11.88 -4.79 2.49
CA SER A 84 12.45 -5.16 3.79
C SER A 84 13.42 -6.33 3.63
N LYS A 85 14.38 -6.39 4.56
CA LYS A 85 15.34 -7.49 4.69
C LYS A 85 15.21 -8.09 6.08
N SER A 86 15.19 -9.42 6.15
CA SER A 86 15.24 -10.12 7.44
C SER A 86 16.59 -9.96 8.08
N LYS A 87 16.60 -9.74 9.39
CA LYS A 87 17.80 -9.75 10.23
C LYS A 87 17.60 -10.72 11.39
N ALA A 88 18.68 -11.32 11.87
CA ALA A 88 18.62 -12.12 13.08
C ALA A 88 18.20 -11.23 14.27
N LEU A 89 17.22 -11.72 15.03
CA LEU A 89 16.72 -11.04 16.23
C LEU A 89 17.65 -11.39 17.41
N THR A 90 18.54 -10.46 17.74
CA THR A 90 19.38 -10.51 18.95
C THR A 90 19.11 -9.26 19.79
N ASN A 91 19.41 -9.30 21.09
CA ASN A 91 19.22 -8.14 21.97
C ASN A 91 20.00 -6.90 21.47
N ILE A 92 21.22 -7.11 20.98
CA ILE A 92 22.06 -6.04 20.44
C ILE A 92 21.45 -5.46 19.16
N SER A 93 21.00 -6.32 18.22
CA SER A 93 20.39 -5.86 16.97
C SER A 93 19.08 -5.11 17.24
N LEU A 94 18.31 -5.54 18.23
CA LEU A 94 17.06 -4.88 18.63
C LEU A 94 17.32 -3.49 19.19
N ILE A 95 18.26 -3.36 20.15
CA ILE A 95 18.64 -2.06 20.74
C ILE A 95 19.15 -1.12 19.65
N TYR A 96 20.03 -1.61 18.77
CA TYR A 96 20.54 -0.80 17.66
C TYR A 96 19.44 -0.27 16.74
N GLU A 97 18.48 -1.13 16.33
CA GLU A 97 17.36 -0.71 15.48
C GLU A 97 16.40 0.25 16.20
N LEU A 98 16.16 0.06 17.50
CA LEU A 98 15.37 0.99 18.30
C LEU A 98 16.01 2.38 18.36
N LEU A 99 17.31 2.47 18.68
CA LEU A 99 18.02 3.75 18.73
C LEU A 99 18.09 4.43 17.36
N LYS A 100 18.39 3.67 16.32
CA LYS A 100 18.45 4.17 14.95
C LYS A 100 17.13 4.75 14.47
N ASN A 101 16.02 4.16 14.90
CA ASN A 101 14.68 4.53 14.45
C ASN A 101 13.88 5.33 15.48
N LEU A 102 14.54 5.83 16.54
CA LEU A 102 13.88 6.53 17.64
C LEU A 102 12.96 7.68 17.17
N PHE A 103 13.40 8.44 16.17
CA PHE A 103 12.65 9.56 15.60
C PHE A 103 12.05 9.26 14.22
N PHE A 104 11.97 7.98 13.85
CA PHE A 104 11.53 7.58 12.51
C PHE A 104 10.06 7.96 12.24
N SER A 105 9.18 7.76 13.22
CA SER A 105 7.76 8.14 13.11
C SER A 105 7.57 9.65 12.95
N GLN A 106 8.29 10.45 13.72
CA GLN A 106 8.24 11.92 13.64
C GLN A 106 8.73 12.40 12.27
N LYS A 107 9.83 11.83 11.78
CA LYS A 107 10.38 12.13 10.45
C LYS A 107 9.35 11.81 9.35
N ILE A 108 8.69 10.66 9.42
CA ILE A 108 7.63 10.28 8.47
C ILE A 108 6.47 11.27 8.53
N MET A 109 6.01 11.64 9.72
CA MET A 109 4.92 12.61 9.88
C MET A 109 5.26 13.95 9.25
N ILE A 110 6.46 14.48 9.49
CA ILE A 110 6.93 15.72 8.87
C ILE A 110 6.95 15.61 7.34
N LEU A 111 7.46 14.50 6.80
CA LEU A 111 7.50 14.27 5.35
C LEU A 111 6.10 14.17 4.74
N ILE A 112 5.16 13.51 5.41
CA ILE A 112 3.76 13.42 4.95
C ILE A 112 3.14 14.81 4.87
N HIS A 113 3.27 15.64 5.91
CA HIS A 113 2.75 17.01 5.92
C HIS A 113 3.40 17.88 4.86
N TYR A 114 4.73 17.79 4.71
CA TYR A 114 5.46 18.50 3.66
C TYR A 114 4.95 18.13 2.26
N GLN A 115 4.78 16.85 1.96
CA GLN A 115 4.26 16.39 0.68
C GLN A 115 2.80 16.82 0.48
N ALA A 116 1.98 16.76 1.52
CA ALA A 116 0.60 17.23 1.46
C ALA A 116 0.53 18.72 1.08
N ILE A 117 1.33 19.58 1.71
CA ILE A 117 1.43 21.01 1.38
C ILE A 117 1.90 21.22 -0.06
N LYS A 118 2.90 20.44 -0.49
CA LYS A 118 3.43 20.52 -1.86
C LYS A 118 2.37 20.15 -2.91
N ILE A 119 1.61 19.08 -2.64
CA ILE A 119 0.51 18.66 -3.51
C ILE A 119 -0.60 19.71 -3.48
N PHE A 120 -0.97 20.22 -2.30
CA PHE A 120 -1.98 21.28 -2.14
C PHE A 120 -1.65 22.52 -3.00
N LYS A 121 -0.40 22.97 -3.02
CA LYS A 121 0.05 24.10 -3.84
C LYS A 121 -0.04 23.83 -5.34
N LYS A 122 0.16 22.56 -5.76
CA LYS A 122 0.13 22.17 -7.20
C LYS A 122 -1.25 21.80 -7.69
N GLN A 123 -2.06 21.18 -6.86
CA GLN A 123 -3.36 20.62 -7.22
C GLN A 123 -4.47 21.46 -6.58
N LYS A 124 -5.18 22.24 -7.42
CA LYS A 124 -6.29 23.08 -6.97
C LYS A 124 -7.60 22.33 -6.73
N SER A 125 -7.68 21.05 -7.11
CA SER A 125 -8.90 20.24 -6.98
C SER A 125 -8.74 19.15 -5.93
N PHE A 126 -9.70 19.10 -5.00
CA PHE A 126 -9.83 18.03 -4.02
C PHE A 126 -11.03 17.16 -4.38
N PHE A 127 -10.88 15.86 -4.14
CA PHE A 127 -11.98 14.93 -4.30
C PHE A 127 -12.67 14.77 -2.96
N SER A 128 -13.95 15.16 -2.91
CA SER A 128 -14.78 14.92 -1.74
C SER A 128 -14.92 13.42 -1.49
N LYS A 129 -15.05 13.06 -0.23
CA LYS A 129 -15.34 11.69 0.18
C LYS A 129 -16.73 11.30 -0.32
N PRO A 130 -16.88 10.20 -1.07
CA PRO A 130 -18.19 9.68 -1.42
C PRO A 130 -18.93 9.25 -0.17
N GLU A 131 -20.26 9.18 -0.23
CA GLU A 131 -21.07 8.60 0.83
C GLU A 131 -20.57 7.19 1.19
N LYS A 132 -20.65 6.88 2.49
CA LYS A 132 -20.12 5.63 3.03
C LYS A 132 -20.81 4.44 2.38
N LYS A 133 -20.04 3.62 1.65
CA LYS A 133 -20.53 2.33 1.17
C LYS A 133 -20.53 1.32 2.32
N HIS A 134 -21.58 0.53 2.44
CA HIS A 134 -21.69 -0.51 3.47
C HIS A 134 -20.68 -1.66 3.29
N ASP A 135 -20.22 -1.89 2.06
CA ASP A 135 -19.29 -2.97 1.75
C ASP A 135 -17.86 -2.65 2.17
N THR A 136 -17.39 -3.35 3.18
CA THR A 136 -16.00 -3.27 3.66
C THR A 136 -15.07 -4.32 3.02
N ILE A 137 -15.63 -5.20 2.18
CA ILE A 137 -14.91 -6.33 1.59
C ILE A 137 -15.19 -6.38 0.09
N SER A 138 -14.18 -6.67 -0.70
CA SER A 138 -14.29 -6.94 -2.14
C SER A 138 -13.52 -8.19 -2.53
N PHE A 139 -14.13 -9.06 -3.33
CA PHE A 139 -13.54 -10.27 -3.87
C PHE A 139 -13.20 -10.08 -5.35
N TYR A 140 -12.03 -10.59 -5.74
CA TYR A 140 -11.55 -10.61 -7.12
C TYR A 140 -11.05 -12.03 -7.44
N GLY A 141 -11.66 -12.65 -8.42
CA GLY A 141 -11.35 -13.98 -8.93
C GLY A 141 -10.44 -13.99 -10.16
#